data_3609b789ebba0f95375fdb835360b182
#
_entry.id   3609b789ebba0f95375fdb835360b182
#
_cell.length_a   1.000
_cell.length_b   1.000
_cell.length_c   1.000
_cell.angle_alpha   90.00
_cell.angle_beta   90.00
_cell.angle_gamma   90.00
#
_symmetry.space_group_name_H-M   'P 1'
#
loop_
_entity.id
_entity.type
_entity.pdbx_description
1 polymer ?
#
loop_
_entity_poly.entity_id
_entity_poly.type
_entity_poly.pdbx_seq_one_letter_code
_entity_poly.pdbx_strand_id
1 'polypeptide(L)'
;MEKTPDKTVAIPKNLSLIHIYALRSAGIVAEFLLLRIPQPSEIAQMVSLVDCSLNSQLCVVWQIERECARQNRKHKVILMADEGDLREGYWDKERMIEDAVVIETQMPHVHLEGIGVNLGCYGSILPTEKNLGDLVRIARKVEERIGRKLEVVSGGATTSFELLLQGRLPKGINHLRLGEVIMNARDLFDRHGVDLSFLDSHVPILKAEVVEVFEKPTYPVGEIDVDAFGHRQDYCDRGMRRRAILALGRQDVGYLEDLIPRSNGVSILGGSSDHLILDIQDSREEWYPGKIVDFDLNYGTLMFATNSSGISIRYLTI
;
A
#
# COMPACT_ATOMS: atom_id res chain seq x y z
N MET A 1 -1.30 17.81 -35.96
CA MET A 1 -0.82 16.70 -35.11
C MET A 1 -0.90 17.17 -33.66
N GLU A 2 -2.03 16.92 -33.01
CA GLU A 2 -2.22 17.23 -31.60
C GLU A 2 -1.41 16.21 -30.78
N LYS A 3 -0.52 16.71 -29.93
CA LYS A 3 0.18 15.90 -28.94
C LYS A 3 -0.85 15.45 -27.90
N THR A 4 -1.16 14.16 -27.89
CA THR A 4 -1.81 13.52 -26.77
C THR A 4 -1.01 13.84 -25.50
N PRO A 5 -1.64 14.34 -24.43
CA PRO A 5 -0.93 14.56 -23.17
C PRO A 5 -0.44 13.23 -22.64
N ASP A 6 0.84 13.21 -22.29
CA ASP A 6 1.54 12.10 -21.66
C ASP A 6 0.81 11.75 -20.35
N LYS A 7 0.10 10.63 -20.34
CA LYS A 7 -0.70 10.19 -19.18
C LYS A 7 0.18 9.45 -18.19
N THR A 8 1.07 10.16 -17.54
CA THR A 8 1.75 9.63 -16.36
C THR A 8 0.75 9.64 -15.21
N VAL A 9 0.09 8.52 -14.97
CA VAL A 9 -0.84 8.38 -13.86
C VAL A 9 0.01 8.15 -12.60
N ALA A 10 0.17 9.19 -11.79
CA ALA A 10 0.62 9.04 -10.41
C ALA A 10 -0.48 8.30 -9.65
N ILE A 11 -0.26 7.03 -9.32
CA ILE A 11 -1.19 6.25 -8.50
C ILE A 11 -0.98 6.67 -7.05
N PRO A 12 -1.93 7.37 -6.42
CA PRO A 12 -1.83 7.71 -5.00
C PRO A 12 -1.88 6.43 -4.18
N LYS A 13 -0.98 6.28 -3.23
CA LYS A 13 -0.81 5.07 -2.42
C LYS A 13 -1.95 4.78 -1.45
N ASN A 14 -2.67 5.79 -1.03
CA ASN A 14 -3.91 5.64 -0.29
C ASN A 14 -5.02 6.16 -1.18
N LEU A 15 -5.78 5.27 -1.79
CA LEU A 15 -6.99 5.62 -2.52
C LEU A 15 -8.08 6.01 -1.50
N SER A 16 -7.83 7.09 -0.75
CA SER A 16 -8.86 7.79 0.01
C SER A 16 -9.71 8.59 -0.97
N LEU A 17 -10.92 8.93 -0.56
CA LEU A 17 -11.82 9.75 -1.38
C LEU A 17 -11.20 11.09 -1.79
N ILE A 18 -10.27 11.64 -0.97
CA ILE A 18 -9.53 12.87 -1.29
C ILE A 18 -8.68 12.71 -2.54
N HIS A 19 -7.96 11.59 -2.67
CA HIS A 19 -7.12 11.33 -3.85
C HIS A 19 -7.97 11.09 -5.10
N ILE A 20 -9.07 10.34 -4.97
CA ILE A 20 -10.00 10.13 -6.09
C ILE A 20 -10.63 11.45 -6.52
N TYR A 21 -11.00 12.30 -5.56
CA TYR A 21 -11.49 13.65 -5.85
C TYR A 21 -10.45 14.47 -6.64
N ALA A 22 -9.17 14.44 -6.21
CA ALA A 22 -8.10 15.14 -6.91
C ALA A 22 -7.91 14.62 -8.35
N LEU A 23 -7.94 13.29 -8.56
CA LEU A 23 -7.86 12.68 -9.89
C LEU A 23 -9.03 13.08 -10.78
N ARG A 24 -10.26 13.04 -10.26
CA ARG A 24 -11.46 13.50 -10.99
C ARG A 24 -11.36 14.99 -11.33
N SER A 25 -10.91 15.82 -10.40
CA SER A 25 -10.71 17.26 -10.61
C SER A 25 -9.62 17.57 -11.63
N ALA A 26 -8.62 16.71 -11.75
CA ALA A 26 -7.59 16.77 -12.80
C ALA A 26 -8.07 16.26 -14.17
N GLY A 27 -9.35 15.91 -14.31
CA GLY A 27 -9.94 15.44 -15.56
C GLY A 27 -9.62 13.98 -15.91
N ILE A 28 -9.13 13.17 -14.96
CA ILE A 28 -8.87 11.76 -15.19
C ILE A 28 -10.20 11.02 -15.34
N VAL A 29 -10.40 10.45 -16.53
CA VAL A 29 -11.57 9.63 -16.87
C VAL A 29 -11.14 8.17 -16.79
N ALA A 30 -11.48 7.52 -15.68
CA ALA A 30 -11.20 6.11 -15.43
C ALA A 30 -12.27 5.53 -14.50
N GLU A 31 -12.39 4.22 -14.45
CA GLU A 31 -13.17 3.52 -13.43
C GLU A 31 -12.35 3.47 -12.14
N PHE A 32 -12.90 3.97 -11.04
CA PHE A 32 -12.24 4.03 -9.72
C PHE A 32 -12.79 2.97 -8.79
N LEU A 33 -11.91 2.09 -8.31
CA LEU A 33 -12.18 1.15 -7.25
C LEU A 33 -11.63 1.67 -5.92
N LEU A 34 -12.50 1.84 -4.91
CA LEU A 34 -12.08 2.12 -3.54
C LEU A 34 -11.56 0.83 -2.90
N LEU A 35 -10.25 0.78 -2.60
CA LEU A 35 -9.57 -0.42 -2.09
C LEU A 35 -9.73 -0.65 -0.57
N ARG A 36 -10.27 0.31 0.17
CA ARG A 36 -10.62 0.14 1.58
C ARG A 36 -12.12 -0.06 1.76
N ILE A 37 -12.50 -0.71 2.84
CA ILE A 37 -13.91 -0.80 3.23
C ILE A 37 -14.46 0.62 3.46
N PRO A 38 -15.60 0.99 2.89
CA PRO A 38 -16.17 2.32 3.02
C PRO A 38 -16.55 2.64 4.47
N GLN A 39 -16.28 3.86 4.87
CA GLN A 39 -16.79 4.38 6.13
C GLN A 39 -18.25 4.82 5.91
N PRO A 40 -19.21 4.45 6.80
CA PRO A 40 -20.60 4.85 6.67
C PRO A 40 -20.80 6.36 6.53
N SER A 41 -19.98 7.17 7.21
CA SER A 41 -20.02 8.63 7.14
C SER A 41 -19.58 9.22 5.79
N GLU A 42 -18.88 8.44 4.94
CA GLU A 42 -18.34 8.90 3.65
C GLU A 42 -19.15 8.38 2.44
N ILE A 43 -20.19 7.57 2.66
CA ILE A 43 -20.95 6.91 1.58
C ILE A 43 -21.48 7.91 0.58
N ALA A 44 -22.00 9.05 1.03
CA ALA A 44 -22.55 10.09 0.14
C ALA A 44 -21.49 10.62 -0.84
N GLN A 45 -20.29 10.89 -0.34
CA GLN A 45 -19.17 11.34 -1.16
C GLN A 45 -18.62 10.20 -2.02
N MET A 46 -18.50 8.99 -1.46
CA MET A 46 -18.05 7.82 -2.18
C MET A 46 -18.89 7.54 -3.42
N VAL A 47 -20.22 7.48 -3.29
CA VAL A 47 -21.14 7.24 -4.42
C VAL A 47 -21.01 8.30 -5.50
N SER A 48 -20.62 9.54 -5.15
CA SER A 48 -20.43 10.61 -6.14
C SER A 48 -19.11 10.50 -6.93
N LEU A 49 -18.09 9.86 -6.36
CA LEU A 49 -16.72 9.89 -6.89
C LEU A 49 -16.22 8.54 -7.40
N VAL A 50 -16.71 7.44 -6.84
CA VAL A 50 -16.17 6.09 -7.00
C VAL A 50 -17.16 5.23 -7.78
N ASP A 51 -16.66 4.36 -8.63
CA ASP A 51 -17.50 3.48 -9.45
C ASP A 51 -17.71 2.12 -8.79
N CYS A 52 -16.72 1.64 -8.02
CA CYS A 52 -16.75 0.35 -7.33
C CYS A 52 -16.10 0.43 -5.95
N SER A 53 -16.57 -0.36 -4.98
CA SER A 53 -15.98 -0.46 -3.64
C SER A 53 -15.91 -1.87 -3.11
N LEU A 54 -14.92 -2.14 -2.24
CA LEU A 54 -14.79 -3.39 -1.47
C LEU A 54 -15.72 -3.32 -0.25
N ASN A 55 -16.46 -4.39 0.02
CA ASN A 55 -17.46 -4.41 1.11
C ASN A 55 -17.43 -5.74 1.86
N SER A 56 -17.73 -5.69 3.17
CA SER A 56 -17.79 -6.88 4.04
C SER A 56 -18.99 -6.87 5.00
N GLN A 57 -19.91 -5.93 4.81
CA GLN A 57 -21.10 -5.80 5.67
C GLN A 57 -22.33 -5.41 4.86
N LEU A 58 -23.36 -6.26 4.87
CA LEU A 58 -24.61 -6.01 4.14
C LEU A 58 -25.28 -4.69 4.56
N CYS A 59 -25.22 -4.33 5.84
CA CYS A 59 -25.82 -3.08 6.33
C CYS A 59 -25.14 -1.82 5.74
N VAL A 60 -23.87 -1.90 5.37
CA VAL A 60 -23.14 -0.83 4.66
C VAL A 60 -23.60 -0.79 3.19
N VAL A 61 -23.73 -1.96 2.55
CA VAL A 61 -24.23 -2.04 1.17
C VAL A 61 -25.66 -1.50 1.05
N TRP A 62 -26.53 -1.71 2.06
CA TRP A 62 -27.85 -1.08 2.11
C TRP A 62 -27.78 0.45 2.20
N GLN A 63 -26.78 1.00 2.88
CA GLN A 63 -26.60 2.45 2.90
C GLN A 63 -26.14 2.97 1.54
N ILE A 64 -25.27 2.22 0.85
CA ILE A 64 -24.85 2.53 -0.54
C ILE A 64 -26.06 2.51 -1.46
N GLU A 65 -26.92 1.49 -1.39
CA GLU A 65 -28.14 1.37 -2.19
C GLU A 65 -29.05 2.60 -2.01
N ARG A 66 -29.33 2.97 -0.76
CA ARG A 66 -30.16 4.16 -0.45
C ARG A 66 -29.55 5.45 -0.98
N GLU A 67 -28.25 5.58 -0.87
CA GLU A 67 -27.57 6.78 -1.35
C GLU A 67 -27.50 6.82 -2.88
N CYS A 68 -27.32 5.68 -3.53
CA CYS A 68 -27.39 5.56 -4.99
C CYS A 68 -28.76 5.96 -5.51
N ALA A 69 -29.84 5.49 -4.88
CA ALA A 69 -31.21 5.89 -5.20
C ALA A 69 -31.40 7.41 -5.05
N ARG A 70 -30.91 7.98 -3.94
CA ARG A 70 -31.00 9.44 -3.67
C ARG A 70 -30.26 10.28 -4.71
N GLN A 71 -29.09 9.82 -5.17
CA GLN A 71 -28.27 10.52 -6.18
C GLN A 71 -28.61 10.15 -7.62
N ASN A 72 -29.57 9.23 -7.84
CA ASN A 72 -29.89 8.64 -9.15
C ASN A 72 -28.64 8.09 -9.85
N ARG A 73 -27.85 7.30 -9.12
CA ARG A 73 -26.61 6.67 -9.59
C ARG A 73 -26.65 5.16 -9.41
N LYS A 74 -25.73 4.47 -10.07
CA LYS A 74 -25.43 3.06 -9.80
C LYS A 74 -24.04 2.96 -9.21
N HIS A 75 -23.82 1.93 -8.40
CA HIS A 75 -22.51 1.64 -7.80
C HIS A 75 -22.24 0.14 -7.84
N LYS A 76 -20.98 -0.22 -8.10
CA LYS A 76 -20.53 -1.61 -8.12
C LYS A 76 -19.96 -1.99 -6.76
N VAL A 77 -20.17 -3.23 -6.34
CA VAL A 77 -19.59 -3.74 -5.08
C VAL A 77 -18.89 -5.07 -5.30
N ILE A 78 -17.77 -5.24 -4.63
CA ILE A 78 -17.05 -6.51 -4.51
C ILE A 78 -17.15 -6.94 -3.06
N LEU A 79 -17.75 -8.09 -2.78
CA LEU A 79 -17.78 -8.65 -1.43
C LEU A 79 -16.45 -9.31 -1.09
N MET A 80 -15.91 -9.02 0.09
CA MET A 80 -14.65 -9.56 0.54
C MET A 80 -14.84 -10.80 1.38
N ALA A 81 -14.14 -11.89 1.01
CA ALA A 81 -14.01 -13.08 1.83
C ALA A 81 -12.74 -12.99 2.69
N ASP A 82 -12.79 -13.44 3.93
CA ASP A 82 -11.62 -13.62 4.77
C ASP A 82 -11.13 -15.08 4.68
N GLU A 83 -9.99 -15.29 4.06
CA GLU A 83 -9.35 -16.60 3.90
C GLU A 83 -8.21 -16.81 4.90
N GLY A 84 -8.35 -16.24 6.10
CA GLY A 84 -7.45 -16.47 7.23
C GLY A 84 -6.54 -15.29 7.59
N ASP A 85 -6.55 -14.19 6.83
CA ASP A 85 -5.75 -12.99 7.14
C ASP A 85 -6.35 -12.18 8.31
N LEU A 86 -7.62 -12.44 8.67
CA LEU A 86 -8.36 -11.89 9.81
C LEU A 86 -8.40 -10.36 9.84
N ARG A 87 -8.42 -9.72 8.65
CA ARG A 87 -8.52 -8.26 8.52
C ARG A 87 -9.95 -7.86 8.17
N GLU A 88 -10.30 -7.84 6.88
CA GLU A 88 -11.68 -7.57 6.44
C GLU A 88 -12.20 -8.73 5.61
N GLY A 89 -13.51 -8.94 5.66
CA GLY A 89 -14.18 -9.96 4.87
C GLY A 89 -15.11 -10.84 5.70
N TYR A 90 -15.92 -11.59 4.98
CA TYR A 90 -16.79 -12.59 5.59
C TYR A 90 -15.99 -13.82 5.99
N TRP A 91 -15.96 -14.10 7.29
CA TRP A 91 -15.47 -15.38 7.80
C TRP A 91 -16.45 -16.51 7.51
N ASP A 92 -17.75 -16.26 7.71
CA ASP A 92 -18.83 -17.16 7.33
C ASP A 92 -19.17 -17.00 5.84
N LYS A 93 -18.80 -18.01 5.06
CA LYS A 93 -18.97 -18.00 3.61
C LYS A 93 -20.42 -18.23 3.15
N GLU A 94 -21.20 -18.98 3.93
CA GLU A 94 -22.63 -19.18 3.62
C GLU A 94 -23.38 -17.85 3.83
N ARG A 95 -23.05 -17.11 4.89
CA ARG A 95 -23.59 -15.76 5.10
C ARG A 95 -23.23 -14.81 3.96
N MET A 96 -21.99 -14.87 3.46
CA MET A 96 -21.56 -14.08 2.31
C MET A 96 -22.41 -14.38 1.06
N ILE A 97 -22.67 -15.67 0.81
CA ILE A 97 -23.50 -16.12 -0.33
C ILE A 97 -24.94 -15.63 -0.18
N GLU A 98 -25.51 -15.71 1.02
CA GLU A 98 -26.86 -15.18 1.29
C GLU A 98 -26.93 -13.68 1.05
N ASP A 99 -25.96 -12.91 1.55
CA ASP A 99 -25.89 -11.47 1.38
C ASP A 99 -25.67 -11.09 -0.11
N ALA A 100 -24.93 -11.88 -0.87
CA ALA A 100 -24.80 -11.72 -2.33
C ALA A 100 -26.15 -11.86 -3.05
N VAL A 101 -26.98 -12.84 -2.66
CA VAL A 101 -28.33 -13.00 -3.19
C VAL A 101 -29.23 -11.82 -2.86
N VAL A 102 -29.15 -11.30 -1.62
CA VAL A 102 -29.91 -10.11 -1.20
C VAL A 102 -29.50 -8.90 -2.05
N ILE A 103 -28.21 -8.68 -2.28
CA ILE A 103 -27.72 -7.57 -3.12
C ILE A 103 -28.30 -7.70 -4.54
N GLU A 104 -28.18 -8.88 -5.15
CA GLU A 104 -28.62 -9.13 -6.52
C GLU A 104 -30.13 -8.95 -6.70
N THR A 105 -30.93 -9.36 -5.69
CA THR A 105 -32.40 -9.42 -5.84
C THR A 105 -33.13 -8.21 -5.29
N GLN A 106 -32.51 -7.44 -4.35
CA GLN A 106 -33.21 -6.40 -3.61
C GLN A 106 -32.60 -5.01 -3.77
N MET A 107 -31.46 -4.85 -4.44
CA MET A 107 -30.73 -3.59 -4.55
C MET A 107 -30.58 -3.15 -6.03
N PRO A 108 -31.59 -2.47 -6.60
CA PRO A 108 -31.59 -2.14 -8.04
C PRO A 108 -30.54 -1.10 -8.45
N HIS A 109 -29.94 -0.37 -7.51
CA HIS A 109 -28.91 0.63 -7.80
C HIS A 109 -27.49 0.13 -7.48
N VAL A 110 -27.36 -1.03 -6.81
CA VAL A 110 -26.09 -1.67 -6.53
C VAL A 110 -25.91 -2.88 -7.43
N HIS A 111 -24.76 -2.96 -8.09
CA HIS A 111 -24.40 -4.13 -8.90
C HIS A 111 -23.34 -4.94 -8.16
N LEU A 112 -23.62 -6.23 -7.93
CA LEU A 112 -22.62 -7.17 -7.40
C LEU A 112 -21.62 -7.53 -8.52
N GLU A 113 -20.53 -6.79 -8.61
CA GLU A 113 -19.47 -6.98 -9.60
C GLU A 113 -18.70 -8.29 -9.37
N GLY A 114 -18.50 -8.65 -8.10
CA GLY A 114 -17.74 -9.84 -7.79
C GLY A 114 -17.47 -10.08 -6.32
N ILE A 115 -16.52 -10.97 -6.10
CA ILE A 115 -15.95 -11.24 -4.78
C ILE A 115 -14.43 -11.10 -4.79
N GLY A 116 -13.84 -10.93 -3.62
CA GLY A 116 -12.39 -10.79 -3.49
C GLY A 116 -11.87 -11.26 -2.15
N VAL A 117 -10.54 -11.36 -2.05
CA VAL A 117 -9.81 -11.69 -0.83
C VAL A 117 -8.67 -10.71 -0.63
N ASN A 118 -8.23 -10.56 0.62
CA ASN A 118 -7.00 -9.87 0.96
C ASN A 118 -6.13 -10.81 1.79
N LEU A 119 -4.86 -10.93 1.41
CA LEU A 119 -3.90 -11.83 2.04
C LEU A 119 -2.53 -11.14 2.16
N GLY A 120 -1.74 -11.55 3.15
CA GLY A 120 -0.42 -10.99 3.39
C GLY A 120 -0.44 -9.60 4.01
N CYS A 121 -1.50 -9.25 4.75
CA CYS A 121 -1.65 -7.97 5.43
C CYS A 121 -1.53 -8.12 6.95
N TYR A 122 -2.65 -8.21 7.67
CA TYR A 122 -2.68 -8.28 9.12
C TYR A 122 -2.19 -9.65 9.64
N GLY A 123 -2.78 -10.72 9.13
CA GLY A 123 -2.46 -12.09 9.54
C GLY A 123 -1.20 -12.67 8.88
N SER A 124 -0.59 -11.93 7.95
CA SER A 124 0.59 -12.37 7.20
C SER A 124 0.40 -13.71 6.48
N ILE A 125 -0.85 -14.03 6.10
CA ILE A 125 -1.17 -15.29 5.42
C ILE A 125 -0.74 -15.20 3.96
N LEU A 126 0.14 -16.11 3.53
CA LEU A 126 0.58 -16.17 2.15
C LEU A 126 -0.56 -16.63 1.22
N PRO A 127 -0.71 -16.01 0.04
CA PRO A 127 -1.53 -16.52 -1.03
C PRO A 127 -1.02 -17.89 -1.49
N THR A 128 -1.94 -18.83 -1.65
CA THR A 128 -1.66 -20.19 -2.09
C THR A 128 -2.71 -20.65 -3.11
N GLU A 129 -2.38 -21.65 -3.90
CA GLU A 129 -3.37 -22.30 -4.79
C GLU A 129 -4.60 -22.80 -4.02
N LYS A 130 -4.42 -23.16 -2.73
CA LYS A 130 -5.50 -23.64 -1.89
C LYS A 130 -6.46 -22.52 -1.53
N ASN A 131 -6.00 -21.47 -0.82
CA ASN A 131 -6.90 -20.40 -0.35
C ASN A 131 -7.50 -19.58 -1.50
N LEU A 132 -6.75 -19.34 -2.59
CA LEU A 132 -7.31 -18.73 -3.78
C LEU A 132 -8.25 -19.67 -4.55
N GLY A 133 -8.00 -20.99 -4.53
CA GLY A 133 -8.93 -22.00 -5.04
C GLY A 133 -10.22 -22.09 -4.23
N ASP A 134 -10.14 -21.86 -2.91
CA ASP A 134 -11.32 -21.76 -2.03
C ASP A 134 -12.17 -20.54 -2.43
N LEU A 135 -11.55 -19.38 -2.67
CA LEU A 135 -12.25 -18.20 -3.19
C LEU A 135 -12.97 -18.49 -4.51
N VAL A 136 -12.33 -19.19 -5.45
CA VAL A 136 -12.97 -19.58 -6.72
C VAL A 136 -14.17 -20.49 -6.48
N ARG A 137 -14.12 -21.40 -5.49
CA ARG A 137 -15.28 -22.24 -5.14
C ARG A 137 -16.43 -21.42 -4.56
N ILE A 138 -16.12 -20.42 -3.74
CA ILE A 138 -17.13 -19.48 -3.22
C ILE A 138 -17.75 -18.69 -4.38
N ALA A 139 -16.94 -18.17 -5.30
CA ALA A 139 -17.42 -17.47 -6.48
C ALA A 139 -18.46 -18.30 -7.26
N ARG A 140 -18.15 -19.58 -7.52
CA ARG A 140 -19.09 -20.49 -8.21
C ARG A 140 -20.40 -20.69 -7.45
N LYS A 141 -20.35 -20.84 -6.13
CA LYS A 141 -21.57 -20.95 -5.32
C LYS A 141 -22.40 -19.67 -5.39
N VAL A 142 -21.77 -18.49 -5.34
CA VAL A 142 -22.46 -17.21 -5.51
C VAL A 142 -23.12 -17.16 -6.90
N GLU A 143 -22.37 -17.46 -7.97
CA GLU A 143 -22.87 -17.48 -9.35
C GLU A 143 -24.08 -18.41 -9.53
N GLU A 144 -24.03 -19.60 -8.94
CA GLU A 144 -25.14 -20.56 -8.96
C GLU A 144 -26.40 -20.00 -8.26
N ARG A 145 -26.20 -19.29 -7.16
CA ARG A 145 -27.31 -18.74 -6.35
C ARG A 145 -27.93 -17.48 -6.97
N ILE A 146 -27.13 -16.63 -7.63
CA ILE A 146 -27.61 -15.40 -8.29
C ILE A 146 -28.03 -15.62 -9.75
N GLY A 147 -27.69 -16.77 -10.35
CA GLY A 147 -28.08 -17.15 -11.70
C GLY A 147 -27.27 -16.49 -12.82
N ARG A 148 -26.10 -15.88 -12.51
CA ARG A 148 -25.18 -15.28 -13.49
C ARG A 148 -23.73 -15.41 -13.07
N LYS A 149 -22.81 -15.14 -14.01
CA LYS A 149 -21.38 -15.07 -13.71
C LYS A 149 -21.03 -13.76 -12.99
N LEU A 150 -20.04 -13.84 -12.12
CA LEU A 150 -19.38 -12.66 -11.56
C LEU A 150 -18.34 -12.13 -12.56
N GLU A 151 -18.29 -10.82 -12.71
CA GLU A 151 -17.33 -10.15 -13.58
C GLU A 151 -15.92 -10.16 -12.97
N VAL A 152 -15.84 -10.12 -11.63
CA VAL A 152 -14.60 -10.03 -10.88
C VAL A 152 -14.49 -11.14 -9.83
N VAL A 153 -13.38 -11.89 -9.89
CA VAL A 153 -12.89 -12.73 -8.79
C VAL A 153 -11.48 -12.25 -8.45
N SER A 154 -11.39 -11.43 -7.40
CA SER A 154 -10.18 -10.69 -7.04
C SER A 154 -9.30 -11.48 -6.07
N GLY A 155 -8.19 -12.01 -6.56
CA GLY A 155 -7.26 -12.90 -5.84
C GLY A 155 -6.25 -12.21 -4.94
N GLY A 156 -6.49 -10.99 -4.51
CA GLY A 156 -5.61 -10.28 -3.57
C GLY A 156 -4.82 -9.14 -4.19
N ALA A 157 -3.66 -8.88 -3.62
CA ALA A 157 -2.80 -7.75 -3.92
C ALA A 157 -1.42 -8.20 -4.45
N THR A 158 -0.38 -7.39 -4.22
CA THR A 158 1.01 -7.66 -4.61
C THR A 158 1.51 -9.02 -4.14
N THR A 159 1.11 -9.48 -2.95
CA THR A 159 1.50 -10.79 -2.42
C THR A 159 1.06 -11.97 -3.30
N SER A 160 -0.02 -11.84 -4.08
CA SER A 160 -0.48 -12.87 -5.02
C SER A 160 0.25 -12.82 -6.37
N PHE A 161 1.09 -11.82 -6.61
CA PHE A 161 1.76 -11.64 -7.88
C PHE A 161 2.77 -12.75 -8.19
N GLU A 162 3.39 -13.30 -7.15
CA GLU A 162 4.29 -14.45 -7.28
C GLU A 162 3.58 -15.66 -7.92
N LEU A 163 2.38 -16.01 -7.47
CA LEU A 163 1.59 -17.11 -8.06
C LEU A 163 1.25 -16.85 -9.53
N LEU A 164 1.01 -15.59 -9.90
CA LEU A 164 0.77 -15.21 -11.29
C LEU A 164 2.03 -15.46 -12.14
N LEU A 165 3.21 -15.02 -11.68
CA LEU A 165 4.48 -15.21 -12.39
C LEU A 165 4.84 -16.69 -12.55
N GLN A 166 4.54 -17.50 -11.55
CA GLN A 166 4.77 -18.96 -11.59
C GLN A 166 3.73 -19.73 -12.42
N GLY A 167 2.71 -19.06 -12.96
CA GLY A 167 1.62 -19.72 -13.66
C GLY A 167 0.73 -20.60 -12.77
N ARG A 168 0.77 -20.37 -11.45
CA ARG A 168 0.09 -21.15 -10.39
C ARG A 168 -1.17 -20.46 -9.87
N LEU A 169 -1.54 -19.31 -10.43
CA LEU A 169 -2.76 -18.63 -10.05
C LEU A 169 -3.97 -19.49 -10.43
N PRO A 170 -4.90 -19.82 -9.50
CA PRO A 170 -6.03 -20.68 -9.80
C PRO A 170 -6.90 -20.14 -10.96
N LYS A 171 -7.29 -21.03 -11.87
CA LYS A 171 -8.21 -20.69 -12.95
C LYS A 171 -9.55 -20.21 -12.39
N GLY A 172 -9.94 -19.00 -12.73
CA GLY A 172 -11.12 -18.30 -12.21
C GLY A 172 -10.78 -17.02 -11.48
N ILE A 173 -9.54 -16.85 -11.00
CA ILE A 173 -9.05 -15.54 -10.58
C ILE A 173 -8.77 -14.73 -11.85
N ASN A 174 -9.38 -13.57 -11.96
CA ASN A 174 -9.26 -12.68 -13.13
C ASN A 174 -8.88 -11.24 -12.78
N HIS A 175 -8.66 -10.94 -11.49
CA HIS A 175 -8.34 -9.62 -11.02
C HIS A 175 -7.34 -9.67 -9.86
N LEU A 176 -6.33 -8.79 -9.90
CA LEU A 176 -5.40 -8.50 -8.80
C LEU A 176 -5.33 -6.99 -8.58
N ARG A 177 -5.15 -6.57 -7.33
CA ARG A 177 -5.03 -5.16 -6.94
C ARG A 177 -3.56 -4.83 -6.69
N LEU A 178 -2.82 -4.59 -7.77
CA LEU A 178 -1.38 -4.37 -7.75
C LEU A 178 -1.07 -2.89 -7.51
N GLY A 179 -0.30 -2.58 -6.50
CA GLY A 179 0.17 -1.24 -6.18
C GLY A 179 1.65 -1.23 -5.90
N GLU A 180 2.07 -1.92 -4.85
CA GLU A 180 3.46 -1.96 -4.41
C GLU A 180 4.41 -2.49 -5.50
N VAL A 181 4.11 -3.63 -6.12
CA VAL A 181 4.97 -4.23 -7.14
C VAL A 181 5.20 -3.32 -8.36
N ILE A 182 4.25 -2.41 -8.66
CA ILE A 182 4.40 -1.44 -9.75
C ILE A 182 5.30 -0.29 -9.34
N MET A 183 5.22 0.12 -8.07
CA MET A 183 5.94 1.29 -7.54
C MET A 183 7.29 0.93 -6.94
N ASN A 184 7.39 -0.25 -6.34
CA ASN A 184 8.58 -0.73 -5.65
C ASN A 184 8.57 -2.26 -5.61
N ALA A 185 9.10 -2.89 -6.63
CA ALA A 185 9.15 -4.36 -6.75
C ALA A 185 10.04 -5.04 -5.69
N ARG A 186 10.79 -4.25 -4.91
CA ARG A 186 11.86 -4.73 -4.04
C ARG A 186 11.40 -5.66 -2.94
N ASP A 187 10.26 -5.36 -2.27
CA ASP A 187 9.84 -6.13 -1.11
C ASP A 187 9.54 -7.61 -1.43
N LEU A 188 9.02 -7.89 -2.62
CA LEU A 188 8.83 -9.29 -3.07
C LEU A 188 10.16 -10.00 -3.30
N PHE A 189 11.17 -9.31 -3.84
CA PHE A 189 12.50 -9.85 -4.00
C PHE A 189 13.18 -10.08 -2.64
N ASP A 190 13.24 -9.04 -1.79
CA ASP A 190 13.97 -9.06 -0.52
C ASP A 190 13.35 -10.06 0.48
N ARG A 191 12.02 -10.22 0.49
CA ARG A 191 11.30 -11.06 1.45
C ARG A 191 11.04 -12.48 0.96
N HIS A 192 10.84 -12.66 -0.34
CA HIS A 192 10.39 -13.93 -0.91
C HIS A 192 11.33 -14.47 -1.99
N GLY A 193 12.38 -13.73 -2.37
CA GLY A 193 13.32 -14.13 -3.41
C GLY A 193 12.70 -14.21 -4.82
N VAL A 194 11.57 -13.51 -5.04
CA VAL A 194 10.89 -13.50 -6.34
C VAL A 194 11.74 -12.74 -7.34
N ASP A 195 12.10 -13.37 -8.45
CA ASP A 195 12.81 -12.69 -9.54
C ASP A 195 11.89 -11.70 -10.24
N LEU A 196 12.20 -10.43 -10.06
CA LEU A 196 11.51 -9.29 -10.67
C LEU A 196 12.48 -8.44 -11.51
N SER A 197 13.52 -9.05 -12.05
CA SER A 197 14.57 -8.37 -12.85
C SER A 197 14.04 -7.63 -14.09
N PHE A 198 12.82 -7.93 -14.51
CA PHE A 198 12.11 -7.21 -15.59
C PHE A 198 11.44 -5.91 -15.13
N LEU A 199 11.44 -5.62 -13.82
CA LEU A 199 10.95 -4.37 -13.22
C LEU A 199 12.14 -3.59 -12.63
N ASP A 200 12.08 -2.27 -12.70
CA ASP A 200 13.05 -1.43 -12.00
C ASP A 200 12.69 -1.34 -10.51
N SER A 201 13.52 -1.91 -9.66
CA SER A 201 13.36 -1.88 -8.20
C SER A 201 13.85 -0.58 -7.54
N HIS A 202 14.41 0.34 -8.34
CA HIS A 202 15.04 1.58 -7.85
C HIS A 202 14.29 2.86 -8.27
N VAL A 203 13.05 2.73 -8.72
CA VAL A 203 12.27 3.87 -9.24
C VAL A 203 12.01 4.95 -8.18
N PRO A 204 11.52 4.65 -6.96
CA PRO A 204 11.44 5.67 -5.93
C PRO A 204 12.79 5.83 -5.21
N ILE A 205 13.43 6.97 -5.42
CA ILE A 205 14.64 7.35 -4.71
C ILE A 205 14.30 8.48 -3.74
N LEU A 206 14.57 8.27 -2.45
CA LEU A 206 14.49 9.34 -1.46
C LEU A 206 15.84 10.06 -1.38
N LYS A 207 15.79 11.39 -1.41
CA LYS A 207 16.97 12.24 -1.29
C LYS A 207 16.84 13.07 -0.03
N ALA A 208 17.91 13.06 0.80
CA ALA A 208 17.95 13.86 2.01
C ALA A 208 19.28 14.63 2.11
N GLU A 209 19.22 15.84 2.60
CA GLU A 209 20.37 16.72 2.74
C GLU A 209 21.06 16.51 4.08
N VAL A 210 22.38 16.42 4.05
CA VAL A 210 23.25 16.42 5.25
C VAL A 210 23.28 17.82 5.85
N VAL A 211 22.95 17.93 7.12
CA VAL A 211 22.97 19.21 7.86
C VAL A 211 24.13 19.31 8.84
N GLU A 212 24.69 18.20 9.27
CA GLU A 212 25.81 18.18 10.21
C GLU A 212 26.73 16.98 9.94
N VAL A 213 28.04 17.19 10.10
CA VAL A 213 29.04 16.11 10.07
C VAL A 213 30.02 16.36 11.21
N PHE A 214 30.08 15.42 12.17
CA PHE A 214 31.03 15.48 13.29
C PHE A 214 31.49 14.07 13.69
N GLU A 215 32.60 14.04 14.41
CA GLU A 215 33.04 12.88 15.16
C GLU A 215 32.43 12.92 16.55
N LYS A 216 31.71 11.85 16.94
CA LYS A 216 30.98 11.75 18.20
C LYS A 216 31.17 10.35 18.81
N PRO A 217 31.10 10.20 20.15
CA PRO A 217 31.10 8.88 20.78
C PRO A 217 29.87 8.08 20.34
N THR A 218 30.00 6.78 20.23
CA THR A 218 28.91 5.87 19.84
C THR A 218 27.99 5.56 21.02
N TYR A 219 28.46 5.73 22.24
CA TYR A 219 27.64 5.56 23.45
C TYR A 219 27.25 6.94 23.97
N PRO A 220 25.95 7.17 24.27
CA PRO A 220 25.49 8.43 24.85
C PRO A 220 26.14 8.71 26.21
N VAL A 221 26.38 9.98 26.50
CA VAL A 221 27.04 10.43 27.76
C VAL A 221 25.98 11.04 28.67
N GLY A 222 25.69 10.40 29.80
CA GLY A 222 24.71 10.83 30.79
C GLY A 222 23.81 9.70 31.28
N GLU A 223 22.77 10.03 32.02
CA GLU A 223 21.75 9.10 32.45
C GLU A 223 20.84 8.78 31.24
N ILE A 224 20.66 7.49 30.94
CA ILE A 224 19.91 7.02 29.81
C ILE A 224 18.53 6.58 30.28
N ASP A 225 17.49 7.14 29.66
CA ASP A 225 16.09 6.77 29.81
C ASP A 225 15.52 6.25 28.47
N VAL A 226 14.29 6.55 28.14
CA VAL A 226 13.64 6.25 26.87
C VAL A 226 13.82 7.40 25.88
N ASP A 227 13.75 7.08 24.59
CA ASP A 227 13.75 8.09 23.52
C ASP A 227 12.43 8.89 23.48
N ALA A 228 12.34 9.86 22.57
CA ALA A 228 11.14 10.69 22.40
C ALA A 228 9.88 9.91 22.02
N PHE A 229 10.00 8.66 21.62
CA PHE A 229 8.91 7.75 21.23
C PHE A 229 8.61 6.69 22.31
N GLY A 230 9.27 6.77 23.47
CA GLY A 230 9.11 5.86 24.59
C GLY A 230 9.85 4.51 24.44
N HIS A 231 10.77 4.41 23.50
CA HIS A 231 11.56 3.21 23.29
C HIS A 231 12.91 3.31 23.99
N ARG A 232 13.34 2.22 24.63
CA ARG A 232 14.69 2.08 25.15
C ARG A 232 15.61 1.58 24.06
N GLN A 233 16.63 2.37 23.73
CA GLN A 233 17.62 2.01 22.71
C GLN A 233 18.76 1.20 23.32
N ASP A 234 19.22 0.20 22.61
CA ASP A 234 20.44 -0.54 22.94
C ASP A 234 21.62 0.09 22.22
N TYR A 235 22.55 0.66 22.99
CA TYR A 235 23.75 1.29 22.46
C TYR A 235 24.98 0.39 22.61
N CYS A 236 25.78 0.30 21.54
CA CYS A 236 27.08 -0.38 21.57
C CYS A 236 28.20 0.66 21.54
N ASP A 237 29.09 0.62 22.53
CA ASP A 237 30.26 1.50 22.52
C ASP A 237 31.31 0.98 21.53
N ARG A 238 31.56 1.78 20.49
CA ARG A 238 32.58 1.55 19.46
C ARG A 238 33.59 2.71 19.40
N GLY A 239 33.65 3.52 20.46
CA GLY A 239 34.51 4.69 20.54
C GLY A 239 34.01 5.87 19.70
N MET A 240 34.93 6.73 19.29
CA MET A 240 34.65 7.90 18.44
C MET A 240 34.44 7.47 17.00
N ARG A 241 33.34 7.92 16.38
CA ARG A 241 33.02 7.62 14.97
C ARG A 241 32.45 8.85 14.27
N ARG A 242 32.73 8.97 12.98
CA ARG A 242 32.16 10.03 12.16
C ARG A 242 30.68 9.77 11.96
N ARG A 243 29.86 10.79 12.20
CA ARG A 243 28.41 10.77 12.04
C ARG A 243 27.95 11.89 11.14
N ALA A 244 26.88 11.64 10.40
CA ALA A 244 26.13 12.69 9.71
C ALA A 244 24.70 12.75 10.24
N ILE A 245 24.17 13.97 10.31
CA ILE A 245 22.74 14.22 10.56
C ILE A 245 22.14 14.72 9.26
N LEU A 246 20.97 14.19 8.91
CA LEU A 246 20.22 14.55 7.72
C LEU A 246 18.89 15.21 8.09
N ALA A 247 18.44 16.15 7.27
CA ALA A 247 17.13 16.78 7.33
C ALA A 247 16.03 15.81 6.83
N LEU A 248 15.80 14.76 7.58
CA LEU A 248 14.82 13.70 7.33
C LEU A 248 14.53 13.02 8.67
N GLY A 249 13.28 12.82 9.04
CA GLY A 249 12.95 12.21 10.32
C GLY A 249 11.81 11.19 10.25
N ARG A 250 11.40 10.69 11.43
CA ARG A 250 10.30 9.73 11.54
C ARG A 250 8.99 10.27 11.01
N GLN A 251 8.74 11.57 11.11
CA GLN A 251 7.54 12.21 10.55
C GLN A 251 7.45 12.05 9.02
N ASP A 252 8.59 11.87 8.35
CA ASP A 252 8.66 11.80 6.89
C ASP A 252 8.55 10.36 6.37
N VAL A 253 9.19 9.41 7.05
CA VAL A 253 9.34 8.03 6.55
C VAL A 253 8.85 6.95 7.53
N GLY A 254 8.43 7.32 8.73
CA GLY A 254 7.94 6.42 9.78
C GLY A 254 9.05 5.56 10.39
N TYR A 255 9.58 4.62 9.61
CA TYR A 255 10.56 3.63 10.03
C TYR A 255 11.94 3.98 9.47
N LEU A 256 12.76 4.73 10.24
CA LEU A 256 14.09 5.16 9.80
C LEU A 256 15.03 3.98 9.55
N GLU A 257 14.90 2.95 10.37
CA GLU A 257 15.66 1.70 10.31
C GLU A 257 15.44 0.89 9.03
N ASP A 258 14.34 1.13 8.35
CA ASP A 258 13.98 0.46 7.10
C ASP A 258 14.47 1.17 5.83
N LEU A 259 15.07 2.35 5.98
CA LEU A 259 15.72 3.05 4.88
C LEU A 259 17.00 2.32 4.47
N ILE A 260 17.33 2.33 3.19
CA ILE A 260 18.51 1.65 2.66
C ILE A 260 19.41 2.70 2.00
N PRO A 261 20.50 3.12 2.69
CA PRO A 261 21.46 4.05 2.08
C PRO A 261 22.09 3.44 0.83
N ARG A 262 22.17 4.22 -0.26
CA ARG A 262 22.89 3.81 -1.47
C ARG A 262 24.40 4.00 -1.36
N SER A 263 24.85 4.83 -0.43
CA SER A 263 26.26 5.05 -0.13
C SER A 263 26.84 3.84 0.61
N ASN A 264 27.97 3.31 0.12
CA ASN A 264 28.65 2.21 0.76
C ASN A 264 29.31 2.62 2.09
N GLY A 265 29.33 1.72 3.07
CA GLY A 265 29.96 1.95 4.38
C GLY A 265 29.18 2.92 5.27
N VAL A 266 27.89 3.08 5.01
CA VAL A 266 26.96 3.90 5.79
C VAL A 266 25.99 2.99 6.51
N SER A 267 25.74 3.28 7.79
CA SER A 267 24.68 2.61 8.56
C SER A 267 23.79 3.62 9.29
N ILE A 268 22.52 3.26 9.41
CA ILE A 268 21.54 4.06 10.12
C ILE A 268 21.66 3.76 11.62
N LEU A 269 21.81 4.80 12.44
CA LEU A 269 21.85 4.69 13.89
C LEU A 269 20.47 4.92 14.53
N GLY A 270 19.57 5.58 13.84
CA GLY A 270 18.26 5.98 14.31
C GLY A 270 17.99 7.45 14.02
N GLY A 271 17.14 8.08 14.79
CA GLY A 271 16.85 9.49 14.60
C GLY A 271 15.71 10.01 15.48
N SER A 272 15.33 11.24 15.23
CA SER A 272 14.22 11.93 15.89
C SER A 272 13.01 12.07 14.95
N SER A 273 12.06 12.94 15.33
CA SER A 273 10.97 13.35 14.43
C SER A 273 11.50 13.95 13.12
N ASP A 274 12.58 14.72 13.18
CA ASP A 274 13.04 15.60 12.10
C ASP A 274 14.44 15.26 11.56
N HIS A 275 15.20 14.41 12.28
CA HIS A 275 16.60 14.13 11.94
C HIS A 275 16.88 12.62 11.86
N LEU A 276 17.56 12.23 10.80
CA LEU A 276 18.16 10.90 10.63
C LEU A 276 19.65 10.98 11.00
N ILE A 277 20.11 10.01 11.77
CA ILE A 277 21.51 9.92 12.21
C ILE A 277 22.17 8.73 11.53
N LEU A 278 23.26 8.99 10.81
CA LEU A 278 24.07 8.00 10.12
C LEU A 278 25.44 7.85 10.77
N ASP A 279 25.93 6.61 10.83
CA ASP A 279 27.36 6.31 11.00
C ASP A 279 27.97 6.25 9.59
N ILE A 280 28.97 7.10 9.36
CA ILE A 280 29.64 7.26 8.06
C ILE A 280 31.13 6.93 8.14
N GLN A 281 31.58 6.33 9.25
CA GLN A 281 33.01 6.04 9.51
C GLN A 281 33.65 5.18 8.43
N ASP A 282 32.88 4.20 7.94
CA ASP A 282 33.41 3.21 6.99
C ASP A 282 33.16 3.64 5.53
N SER A 283 32.53 4.80 5.31
CA SER A 283 32.32 5.37 3.99
C SER A 283 33.60 6.02 3.46
N ARG A 284 33.90 5.74 2.19
CA ARG A 284 35.01 6.36 1.45
C ARG A 284 34.63 7.65 0.73
N GLU A 285 33.35 8.01 0.79
CA GLU A 285 32.85 9.22 0.16
C GLU A 285 33.20 10.46 0.99
N GLU A 286 33.22 11.60 0.36
CA GLU A 286 33.32 12.89 1.04
C GLU A 286 31.97 13.27 1.66
N TRP A 287 31.98 13.70 2.93
CA TRP A 287 30.80 14.07 3.69
C TRP A 287 30.95 15.49 4.23
N TYR A 288 29.95 16.32 3.91
CA TYR A 288 29.89 17.73 4.31
C TYR A 288 28.41 18.19 4.38
N PRO A 289 28.08 19.22 5.16
CA PRO A 289 26.76 19.84 5.14
C PRO A 289 26.42 20.35 3.73
N GLY A 290 25.19 20.03 3.26
CA GLY A 290 24.73 20.29 1.90
C GLY A 290 24.89 19.11 0.93
N LYS A 291 25.59 18.02 1.31
CA LYS A 291 25.61 16.80 0.50
C LYS A 291 24.24 16.17 0.48
N ILE A 292 23.80 15.71 -0.70
CA ILE A 292 22.57 14.92 -0.86
C ILE A 292 22.91 13.44 -0.78
N VAL A 293 22.16 12.72 0.03
CA VAL A 293 22.28 11.27 0.21
C VAL A 293 21.03 10.59 -0.35
N ASP A 294 21.24 9.55 -1.12
CA ASP A 294 20.20 8.77 -1.77
C ASP A 294 19.87 7.51 -0.96
N PHE A 295 18.57 7.21 -0.84
CA PHE A 295 18.06 6.02 -0.16
C PHE A 295 17.09 5.27 -1.06
N ASP A 296 17.15 3.96 -1.03
CA ASP A 296 16.06 3.10 -1.46
C ASP A 296 15.01 2.99 -0.36
N LEU A 297 13.77 2.78 -0.77
CA LEU A 297 12.61 2.69 0.10
C LEU A 297 12.03 1.27 0.06
N ASN A 298 11.52 0.79 1.18
CA ASN A 298 10.58 -0.34 1.22
C ASN A 298 9.13 0.17 1.16
N TYR A 299 8.15 -0.74 1.19
CA TYR A 299 6.73 -0.35 1.15
C TYR A 299 6.34 0.58 2.30
N GLY A 300 6.79 0.31 3.53
CA GLY A 300 6.47 1.11 4.71
C GLY A 300 6.98 2.54 4.58
N THR A 301 8.28 2.72 4.34
CA THR A 301 8.91 4.03 4.21
C THR A 301 8.36 4.81 3.02
N LEU A 302 8.09 4.13 1.90
CA LEU A 302 7.50 4.74 0.71
C LEU A 302 6.06 5.24 0.98
N MET A 303 5.25 4.48 1.75
CA MET A 303 3.91 4.89 2.15
C MET A 303 3.93 6.18 2.99
N PHE A 304 4.81 6.27 3.97
CA PHE A 304 4.98 7.48 4.77
C PHE A 304 5.50 8.64 3.92
N ALA A 305 6.59 8.44 3.18
CA ALA A 305 7.23 9.48 2.36
C ALA A 305 6.25 10.15 1.38
N THR A 306 5.38 9.37 0.75
CA THR A 306 4.39 9.92 -0.19
C THR A 306 3.20 10.64 0.47
N ASN A 307 3.03 10.51 1.78
CA ASN A 307 2.01 11.22 2.56
C ASN A 307 2.59 12.37 3.40
N SER A 308 3.92 12.46 3.53
CA SER A 308 4.56 13.57 4.26
C SER A 308 4.43 14.88 3.49
N SER A 309 4.00 15.93 4.17
CA SER A 309 4.03 17.29 3.65
C SER A 309 5.44 17.87 3.58
N GLY A 310 6.40 17.27 4.28
CA GLY A 310 7.82 17.65 4.27
C GLY A 310 8.58 17.17 3.04
N ILE A 311 8.03 16.21 2.29
CA ILE A 311 8.70 15.61 1.13
C ILE A 311 8.10 16.14 -0.18
N SER A 312 8.94 16.71 -1.01
CA SER A 312 8.56 17.11 -2.37
C SER A 312 8.74 15.96 -3.36
N ILE A 313 7.66 15.53 -4.00
CA ILE A 313 7.72 14.48 -5.03
C ILE A 313 8.06 15.12 -6.38
N ARG A 314 9.07 14.58 -7.05
CA ARG A 314 9.47 14.97 -8.41
C ARG A 314 9.38 13.76 -9.33
N TYR A 315 8.73 13.94 -10.47
CA TYR A 315 8.67 12.94 -11.53
C TYR A 315 9.75 13.26 -12.56
N LEU A 316 10.58 12.29 -12.84
CA LEU A 316 11.63 12.40 -13.86
C LEU A 316 11.18 11.57 -15.07
N THR A 317 11.23 12.17 -16.26
CA THR A 317 11.07 11.42 -17.50
C THR A 317 12.44 10.86 -17.87
N ILE A 318 12.55 9.56 -18.01
CA ILE A 318 13.75 8.85 -18.46
C ILE A 318 13.76 8.82 -19.99
#